data_887497b950d355ad368cc2ce4da05d35
#
_entry.id   887497b950d355ad368cc2ce4da05d35
#
_cell.length_a   1.000
_cell.length_b   1.000
_cell.length_c   1.000
_cell.angle_alpha   90.00
_cell.angle_beta   90.00
_cell.angle_gamma   90.00
#
_symmetry.space_group_name_H-M   'P 1'
#
loop_
_entity.id
_entity.type
_entity.pdbx_description
1 polymer ?
#
loop_
_entity_poly.entity_id
_entity_poly.type
_entity_poly.pdbx_seq_one_letter_code
_entity_poly.pdbx_strand_id
1 'polypeptide(L)'
;LGLPASIGIVGGMGPWVDPLLLQKLLSYQSALGMCRDQEAIPVVLAQFSALLEDRTEYLAALEAGRASGNPAIPAARVARLLAAAGARVVGIPCNTFHAPAIFEVFERELAELSRGEDRLEVVHMIRAAVEAVRKVRAGLRRVGVLSTNGTYLHRIYAATLEEHGLEAVTLPYEPRPMPAEERAARRDAVLGGRLTPLQNDVHHAISDAAWGIKSGRQAGEGYPAPRAVLKAAARRLLEAGAEALILGCTEIPLALGPADVPELPMTDPLEALARELVEAWRRRFNPAWPAARELPFLPG
;
A
#
# COMPACT_ATOMS: atom_id res chain seq x y z
N LEU A 1 -5.59 31.43 -3.76
CA LEU A 1 -7.02 31.13 -3.51
C LEU A 1 -7.39 31.21 -2.00
N GLY A 2 -6.43 31.38 -1.06
CA GLY A 2 -6.68 31.45 0.38
C GLY A 2 -7.33 30.20 0.98
N LEU A 3 -7.17 29.05 0.35
CA LEU A 3 -7.69 27.78 0.85
C LEU A 3 -6.87 27.33 2.09
N PRO A 4 -7.53 26.70 3.07
CA PRO A 4 -6.84 26.16 4.23
C PRO A 4 -5.86 25.06 3.83
N ALA A 5 -4.81 24.87 4.64
CA ALA A 5 -3.90 23.74 4.47
C ALA A 5 -4.66 22.41 4.48
N SER A 6 -4.44 21.57 3.50
CA SER A 6 -5.16 20.32 3.32
C SER A 6 -4.23 19.11 3.17
N ILE A 7 -4.80 17.92 3.35
CA ILE A 7 -4.17 16.65 2.97
C ILE A 7 -4.42 16.44 1.47
N GLY A 8 -3.39 16.12 0.72
CA GLY A 8 -3.44 15.74 -0.69
C GLY A 8 -3.34 14.23 -0.88
N ILE A 9 -4.11 13.67 -1.80
CA ILE A 9 -4.04 12.25 -2.16
C ILE A 9 -3.75 12.12 -3.66
N VAL A 10 -2.60 11.56 -4.00
CA VAL A 10 -2.27 11.15 -5.38
C VAL A 10 -2.88 9.77 -5.61
N GLY A 11 -4.14 9.77 -6.05
CA GLY A 11 -4.96 8.58 -6.22
C GLY A 11 -4.88 7.92 -7.60
N GLY A 12 -5.67 6.89 -7.78
CA GLY A 12 -5.81 6.17 -9.06
C GLY A 12 -4.91 4.95 -9.22
N MET A 13 -4.28 4.48 -8.15
CA MET A 13 -3.31 3.37 -8.16
C MET A 13 -3.62 2.21 -7.16
N GLY A 14 -4.79 1.57 -7.03
CA GLY A 14 -5.97 1.61 -7.89
C GLY A 14 -7.11 2.50 -7.41
N PRO A 15 -8.01 2.78 -8.30
CA PRO A 15 -9.11 3.72 -8.07
C PRO A 15 -10.12 3.28 -7.00
N TRP A 16 -10.28 2.00 -6.76
CA TRP A 16 -11.16 1.46 -5.72
C TRP A 16 -10.70 1.75 -4.29
N VAL A 17 -9.41 2.08 -4.13
CA VAL A 17 -8.79 2.31 -2.82
C VAL A 17 -8.98 3.74 -2.33
N ASP A 18 -9.14 4.68 -3.25
CA ASP A 18 -9.23 6.10 -2.92
C ASP A 18 -10.41 6.42 -1.97
N PRO A 19 -11.65 5.91 -2.20
CA PRO A 19 -12.74 6.08 -1.26
C PRO A 19 -12.48 5.45 0.11
N LEU A 20 -11.78 4.31 0.15
CA LEU A 20 -11.42 3.64 1.40
C LEU A 20 -10.44 4.48 2.22
N LEU A 21 -9.47 5.13 1.57
CA LEU A 21 -8.56 6.04 2.25
C LEU A 21 -9.31 7.23 2.84
N LEU A 22 -10.25 7.83 2.09
CA LEU A 22 -11.09 8.92 2.62
C LEU A 22 -11.89 8.47 3.85
N GLN A 23 -12.48 7.29 3.80
CA GLN A 23 -13.22 6.74 4.94
C GLN A 23 -12.30 6.55 6.15
N LYS A 24 -11.10 5.99 5.97
CA LYS A 24 -10.12 5.80 7.05
C LYS A 24 -9.64 7.12 7.65
N LEU A 25 -9.41 8.14 6.81
CA LEU A 25 -9.08 9.50 7.26
C LEU A 25 -10.18 10.07 8.16
N LEU A 26 -11.43 9.97 7.74
CA LEU A 26 -12.57 10.46 8.52
C LEU A 26 -12.75 9.66 9.82
N SER A 27 -12.65 8.33 9.75
CA SER A 27 -12.77 7.47 10.93
C SER A 27 -11.71 7.80 11.97
N TYR A 28 -10.45 8.03 11.54
CA TYR A 28 -9.38 8.39 12.46
C TYR A 28 -9.58 9.78 13.06
N GLN A 29 -10.01 10.77 12.28
CA GLN A 29 -10.34 12.11 12.78
C GLN A 29 -11.48 12.07 13.79
N SER A 30 -12.55 11.28 13.54
CA SER A 30 -13.64 11.07 14.47
C SER A 30 -13.16 10.46 15.80
N ALA A 31 -12.26 9.48 15.72
CA ALA A 31 -11.65 8.87 16.89
C ALA A 31 -10.78 9.86 17.70
N LEU A 32 -10.23 10.88 17.04
CA LEU A 32 -9.52 12.00 17.70
C LEU A 32 -10.43 13.06 18.28
N GLY A 33 -11.75 12.95 18.11
CA GLY A 33 -12.73 13.85 18.71
C GLY A 33 -13.40 14.82 17.72
N MET A 34 -13.22 14.66 16.41
CA MET A 34 -13.99 15.41 15.42
C MET A 34 -15.48 15.08 15.57
N CYS A 35 -16.31 16.10 15.80
CA CYS A 35 -17.75 15.96 16.04
C CYS A 35 -18.63 16.73 15.04
N ARG A 36 -18.04 17.63 14.25
CA ARG A 36 -18.75 18.48 13.30
C ARG A 36 -18.01 18.54 11.98
N ASP A 37 -18.72 18.69 10.88
CA ASP A 37 -18.17 18.75 9.52
C ASP A 37 -17.07 19.82 9.38
N GLN A 38 -17.23 20.96 10.06
CA GLN A 38 -16.30 22.09 10.01
C GLN A 38 -14.97 21.83 10.73
N GLU A 39 -14.90 20.76 11.51
CA GLU A 39 -13.69 20.33 12.23
C GLU A 39 -12.84 19.37 11.36
N ALA A 40 -13.42 18.84 10.27
CA ALA A 40 -12.71 17.92 9.38
C ALA A 40 -11.49 18.59 8.72
N ILE A 41 -10.39 17.88 8.71
CA ILE A 41 -9.20 18.30 7.96
C ILE A 41 -9.56 18.30 6.47
N PRO A 42 -9.34 19.42 5.75
CA PRO A 42 -9.62 19.49 4.32
C PRO A 42 -8.79 18.46 3.55
N VAL A 43 -9.40 17.77 2.59
CA VAL A 43 -8.75 16.76 1.75
C VAL A 43 -8.96 17.11 0.27
N VAL A 44 -7.91 17.04 -0.51
CA VAL A 44 -7.95 17.15 -1.98
C VAL A 44 -7.46 15.84 -2.56
N LEU A 45 -8.32 15.14 -3.27
CA LEU A 45 -8.01 13.89 -3.96
C LEU A 45 -7.89 14.16 -5.47
N ALA A 46 -6.82 13.68 -6.08
CA ALA A 46 -6.65 13.69 -7.53
C ALA A 46 -6.47 12.26 -8.05
N GLN A 47 -7.47 11.75 -8.75
CA GLN A 47 -7.49 10.39 -9.30
C GLN A 47 -7.24 10.43 -10.81
N PHE A 48 -6.00 10.11 -11.23
CA PHE A 48 -5.58 10.14 -12.64
C PHE A 48 -5.01 8.79 -13.10
N SER A 49 -5.78 7.70 -12.97
CA SER A 49 -5.34 6.34 -13.30
C SER A 49 -4.74 6.21 -14.70
N ALA A 50 -5.32 6.89 -15.70
CA ALA A 50 -4.88 6.82 -17.10
C ALA A 50 -3.49 7.46 -17.34
N LEU A 51 -3.00 8.29 -16.42
CA LEU A 51 -1.66 8.89 -16.51
C LEU A 51 -0.56 8.07 -15.84
N LEU A 52 -0.96 7.07 -15.05
CA LEU A 52 -0.06 6.35 -14.16
C LEU A 52 0.09 4.90 -14.64
N GLU A 53 1.17 4.63 -15.36
CA GLU A 53 1.53 3.28 -15.82
C GLU A 53 1.53 2.27 -14.65
N ASP A 54 1.20 1.01 -14.91
CA ASP A 54 1.25 -0.02 -13.87
C ASP A 54 2.67 -0.16 -13.30
N ARG A 55 2.79 -0.05 -12.00
CA ARG A 55 4.09 -0.01 -11.30
C ARG A 55 4.82 -1.34 -11.32
N THR A 56 4.08 -2.46 -11.32
CA THR A 56 4.68 -3.80 -11.44
C THR A 56 5.22 -4.02 -12.84
N GLU A 57 4.44 -3.64 -13.86
CA GLU A 57 4.86 -3.72 -15.27
C GLU A 57 6.04 -2.79 -15.55
N TYR A 58 6.01 -1.54 -15.05
CA TYR A 58 7.12 -0.61 -15.16
C TYR A 58 8.41 -1.18 -14.56
N LEU A 59 8.35 -1.71 -13.33
CA LEU A 59 9.53 -2.27 -12.66
C LEU A 59 10.08 -3.49 -13.40
N ALA A 60 9.22 -4.36 -13.93
CA ALA A 60 9.62 -5.49 -14.74
C ALA A 60 10.25 -5.03 -16.09
N ALA A 61 9.70 -4.00 -16.71
CA ALA A 61 10.25 -3.40 -17.92
C ALA A 61 11.62 -2.73 -17.66
N LEU A 62 11.77 -2.08 -16.49
CA LEU A 62 13.03 -1.46 -16.08
C LEU A 62 14.14 -2.50 -15.88
N GLU A 63 13.86 -3.60 -15.19
CA GLU A 63 14.81 -4.72 -15.04
C GLU A 63 15.21 -5.32 -16.39
N ALA A 64 14.30 -5.35 -17.36
CA ALA A 64 14.55 -5.85 -18.70
C ALA A 64 15.22 -4.81 -19.64
N GLY A 65 15.54 -3.61 -19.15
CA GLY A 65 16.11 -2.53 -19.96
C GLY A 65 15.14 -1.94 -21.00
N ARG A 66 13.83 -2.09 -20.82
CA ARG A 66 12.77 -1.70 -21.77
C ARG A 66 11.83 -0.61 -21.27
N ALA A 67 12.05 -0.09 -20.06
CA ALA A 67 11.18 0.95 -19.50
C ALA A 67 11.24 2.24 -20.33
N SER A 68 10.06 2.78 -20.68
CA SER A 68 9.95 3.98 -21.52
C SER A 68 9.62 5.26 -20.74
N GLY A 69 9.06 5.15 -19.57
CA GLY A 69 8.70 6.28 -18.71
C GLY A 69 8.75 5.88 -17.25
N ASN A 70 8.82 6.85 -16.34
CA ASN A 70 8.75 6.57 -14.93
C ASN A 70 7.42 7.11 -14.38
N PRO A 71 6.57 6.28 -13.74
CA PRO A 71 5.30 6.71 -13.19
C PRO A 71 5.42 7.79 -12.10
N ALA A 72 6.61 8.01 -11.57
CA ALA A 72 6.92 9.09 -10.65
C ALA A 72 6.71 10.48 -11.27
N ILE A 73 7.06 10.66 -12.55
CA ILE A 73 6.99 11.95 -13.23
C ILE A 73 5.55 12.48 -13.31
N PRO A 74 4.58 11.73 -13.88
CA PRO A 74 3.18 12.16 -13.86
C PRO A 74 2.61 12.27 -12.44
N ALA A 75 3.00 11.40 -11.51
CA ALA A 75 2.57 11.50 -10.11
C ALA A 75 3.04 12.79 -9.43
N ALA A 76 4.27 13.23 -9.70
CA ALA A 76 4.79 14.50 -9.19
C ALA A 76 4.01 15.70 -9.75
N ARG A 77 3.59 15.64 -11.02
CA ARG A 77 2.72 16.68 -11.61
C ARG A 77 1.34 16.71 -10.94
N VAL A 78 0.77 15.55 -10.61
CA VAL A 78 -0.47 15.47 -9.84
C VAL A 78 -0.28 16.03 -8.43
N ALA A 79 0.82 15.72 -7.76
CA ALA A 79 1.12 16.28 -6.44
C ALA A 79 1.26 17.82 -6.47
N ARG A 80 1.81 18.39 -7.54
CA ARG A 80 1.83 19.85 -7.75
C ARG A 80 0.44 20.44 -7.90
N LEU A 81 -0.44 19.79 -8.65
CA LEU A 81 -1.84 20.21 -8.76
C LEU A 81 -2.50 20.25 -7.38
N LEU A 82 -2.27 19.21 -6.56
CA LEU A 82 -2.74 19.17 -5.19
C LEU A 82 -2.16 20.31 -4.34
N ALA A 83 -0.87 20.61 -4.48
CA ALA A 83 -0.23 21.74 -3.79
C ALA A 83 -0.86 23.10 -4.17
N ALA A 84 -1.13 23.31 -5.46
CA ALA A 84 -1.82 24.49 -5.96
C ALA A 84 -3.27 24.59 -5.43
N ALA A 85 -3.90 23.46 -5.13
CA ALA A 85 -5.22 23.38 -4.50
C ALA A 85 -5.16 23.46 -2.95
N GLY A 86 -4.01 23.75 -2.35
CA GLY A 86 -3.87 23.95 -0.90
C GLY A 86 -3.32 22.76 -0.12
N ALA A 87 -3.00 21.63 -0.77
CA ALA A 87 -2.37 20.50 -0.07
C ALA A 87 -0.98 20.89 0.47
N ARG A 88 -0.66 20.45 1.68
CA ARG A 88 0.62 20.65 2.35
C ARG A 88 1.23 19.36 2.88
N VAL A 89 0.41 18.34 3.07
CA VAL A 89 0.81 16.97 3.37
C VAL A 89 0.23 16.08 2.29
N VAL A 90 1.01 15.17 1.72
CA VAL A 90 0.55 14.33 0.60
C VAL A 90 0.86 12.86 0.85
N GLY A 91 -0.08 12.00 0.45
CA GLY A 91 0.07 10.54 0.47
C GLY A 91 -0.23 9.91 -0.88
N ILE A 92 0.38 8.75 -1.10
CA ILE A 92 0.22 7.94 -2.30
C ILE A 92 -0.23 6.55 -1.86
N PRO A 93 -1.53 6.18 -2.02
CA PRO A 93 -2.07 4.90 -1.55
C PRO A 93 -1.71 3.74 -2.49
N CYS A 94 -0.43 3.51 -2.71
CA CYS A 94 0.06 2.43 -3.56
C CYS A 94 1.38 1.88 -3.04
N ASN A 95 1.40 0.62 -2.59
CA ASN A 95 2.61 0.00 -2.03
C ASN A 95 3.74 -0.05 -3.05
N THR A 96 3.47 -0.54 -4.27
CA THR A 96 4.49 -0.70 -5.32
C THR A 96 5.08 0.63 -5.78
N PHE A 97 4.35 1.75 -5.64
CA PHE A 97 4.87 3.08 -5.97
C PHE A 97 6.09 3.46 -5.11
N HIS A 98 6.18 2.89 -3.90
CA HIS A 98 7.28 3.15 -2.97
C HIS A 98 8.54 2.32 -3.26
N ALA A 99 8.62 1.63 -4.41
CA ALA A 99 9.88 1.06 -4.88
C ALA A 99 10.92 2.18 -5.08
N PRO A 100 12.18 2.03 -4.63
CA PRO A 100 13.20 3.08 -4.74
C PRO A 100 13.31 3.69 -6.14
N ALA A 101 13.30 2.85 -7.19
CA ALA A 101 13.37 3.28 -8.59
C ALA A 101 12.23 4.21 -9.03
N ILE A 102 11.11 4.24 -8.30
CA ILE A 102 9.98 5.13 -8.55
C ILE A 102 9.98 6.26 -7.52
N PHE A 103 10.04 5.93 -6.23
CA PHE A 103 9.81 6.89 -5.16
C PHE A 103 10.91 7.95 -5.06
N GLU A 104 12.17 7.58 -5.23
CA GLU A 104 13.29 8.54 -5.25
C GLU A 104 13.19 9.53 -6.42
N VAL A 105 12.72 9.06 -7.57
CA VAL A 105 12.44 9.95 -8.71
C VAL A 105 11.30 10.90 -8.38
N PHE A 106 10.24 10.41 -7.73
CA PHE A 106 9.13 11.25 -7.29
C PHE A 106 9.57 12.34 -6.31
N GLU A 107 10.37 11.98 -5.30
CA GLU A 107 10.89 12.96 -4.32
C GLU A 107 11.78 14.02 -4.99
N ARG A 108 12.64 13.63 -5.92
CA ARG A 108 13.49 14.54 -6.68
C ARG A 108 12.66 15.51 -7.52
N GLU A 109 11.70 15.02 -8.28
CA GLU A 109 10.78 15.84 -9.07
C GLU A 109 10.00 16.84 -8.19
N LEU A 110 9.55 16.42 -7.02
CA LEU A 110 8.89 17.30 -6.06
C LEU A 110 9.83 18.36 -5.49
N ALA A 111 11.06 18.00 -5.17
CA ALA A 111 12.05 18.95 -4.61
C ALA A 111 12.39 20.07 -5.60
N GLU A 112 12.43 19.76 -6.90
CA GLU A 112 12.64 20.75 -7.96
C GLU A 112 11.45 21.72 -8.08
N LEU A 113 10.26 21.26 -7.72
CA LEU A 113 8.98 21.92 -7.94
C LEU A 113 8.46 22.68 -6.71
N SER A 114 9.00 22.42 -5.52
CA SER A 114 8.52 22.95 -4.25
C SER A 114 9.64 23.68 -3.52
N ARG A 115 9.60 25.00 -3.48
CA ARG A 115 10.55 25.83 -2.74
C ARG A 115 9.83 26.66 -1.66
N GLY A 116 10.45 26.78 -0.47
CA GLY A 116 9.93 27.61 0.62
C GLY A 116 8.79 26.99 1.41
N GLU A 117 7.85 27.82 1.86
CA GLU A 117 6.72 27.42 2.74
C GLU A 117 5.71 26.51 2.05
N ASP A 118 5.70 26.48 0.72
CA ASP A 118 4.82 25.62 -0.10
C ASP A 118 5.33 24.18 -0.25
N ARG A 119 6.40 23.84 0.45
CA ARG A 119 6.95 22.48 0.40
C ARG A 119 5.93 21.45 0.89
N LEU A 120 5.63 20.47 0.02
CA LEU A 120 4.83 19.31 0.38
C LEU A 120 5.61 18.39 1.32
N GLU A 121 4.97 17.99 2.40
CA GLU A 121 5.42 16.88 3.23
C GLU A 121 4.86 15.58 2.66
N VAL A 122 5.73 14.65 2.25
CA VAL A 122 5.31 13.35 1.70
C VAL A 122 5.29 12.31 2.81
N VAL A 123 4.14 11.71 3.04
CA VAL A 123 4.00 10.58 3.98
C VAL A 123 4.34 9.29 3.25
N HIS A 124 5.39 8.62 3.72
CA HIS A 124 5.86 7.36 3.14
C HIS A 124 5.06 6.17 3.69
N MET A 125 4.16 5.63 2.88
CA MET A 125 3.22 4.58 3.26
C MET A 125 3.88 3.33 3.87
N ILE A 126 4.99 2.86 3.29
CA ILE A 126 5.67 1.65 3.77
C ILE A 126 6.26 1.86 5.16
N ARG A 127 6.90 3.00 5.40
CA ARG A 127 7.42 3.36 6.73
C ARG A 127 6.29 3.46 7.75
N ALA A 128 5.17 4.10 7.38
CA ALA A 128 3.99 4.17 8.24
C ALA A 128 3.44 2.78 8.59
N ALA A 129 3.38 1.86 7.62
CA ALA A 129 2.91 0.49 7.84
C ALA A 129 3.89 -0.32 8.73
N VAL A 130 5.20 -0.18 8.54
CA VAL A 130 6.20 -0.84 9.38
C VAL A 130 6.18 -0.31 10.81
N GLU A 131 6.03 0.99 11.01
CA GLU A 131 5.84 1.57 12.34
C GLU A 131 4.52 1.12 13.00
N ALA A 132 3.47 0.92 12.23
CA ALA A 132 2.20 0.41 12.74
C ALA A 132 2.33 -1.07 13.17
N VAL A 133 2.94 -1.94 12.35
CA VAL A 133 3.07 -3.36 12.69
C VAL A 133 3.96 -3.59 13.94
N ARG A 134 4.97 -2.76 14.14
CA ARG A 134 5.83 -2.83 15.35
C ARG A 134 5.06 -2.62 16.65
N LYS A 135 3.95 -1.89 16.60
CA LYS A 135 3.09 -1.59 17.76
C LYS A 135 2.07 -2.69 18.05
N VAL A 136 1.93 -3.68 17.17
CA VAL A 136 0.92 -4.75 17.31
C VAL A 136 1.17 -5.63 18.53
N ARG A 137 2.46 -5.91 18.82
CA ARG A 137 2.87 -6.65 20.02
C ARG A 137 4.31 -6.32 20.44
N ALA A 138 4.55 -6.35 21.74
CA ALA A 138 5.91 -6.23 22.27
C ALA A 138 6.78 -7.43 21.84
N GLY A 139 8.03 -7.16 21.48
CA GLY A 139 9.00 -8.19 21.10
C GLY A 139 8.76 -8.82 19.73
N LEU A 140 7.93 -8.21 18.87
CA LEU A 140 7.74 -8.64 17.48
C LEU A 140 9.09 -8.73 16.76
N ARG A 141 9.32 -9.82 16.05
CA ARG A 141 10.55 -10.05 15.27
C ARG A 141 10.30 -10.47 13.84
N ARG A 142 9.22 -11.22 13.55
CA ARG A 142 9.00 -11.87 12.27
C ARG A 142 7.68 -11.45 11.67
N VAL A 143 7.72 -10.79 10.51
CA VAL A 143 6.55 -10.19 9.86
C VAL A 143 6.35 -10.82 8.49
N GLY A 144 5.18 -11.43 8.27
CA GLY A 144 4.74 -11.86 6.95
C GLY A 144 4.25 -10.68 6.12
N VAL A 145 4.39 -10.75 4.81
CA VAL A 145 3.86 -9.74 3.89
C VAL A 145 3.13 -10.42 2.74
N LEU A 146 1.86 -10.09 2.54
CA LEU A 146 1.13 -10.45 1.32
C LEU A 146 1.13 -9.24 0.38
N SER A 147 1.60 -9.42 -0.85
CA SER A 147 1.73 -8.31 -1.79
C SER A 147 1.74 -8.75 -3.25
N THR A 148 1.70 -7.78 -4.17
CA THR A 148 1.94 -8.04 -5.60
C THR A 148 3.40 -8.42 -5.85
N ASN A 149 3.66 -9.07 -6.99
CA ASN A 149 5.02 -9.47 -7.40
C ASN A 149 5.98 -8.26 -7.46
N GLY A 150 5.53 -7.10 -7.93
CA GLY A 150 6.35 -5.89 -7.93
C GLY A 150 6.82 -5.48 -6.53
N THR A 151 5.93 -5.47 -5.55
CA THR A 151 6.27 -5.16 -4.17
C THR A 151 7.22 -6.20 -3.55
N TYR A 152 6.98 -7.49 -3.86
CA TYR A 152 7.79 -8.60 -3.36
C TYR A 152 9.21 -8.61 -3.96
N LEU A 153 9.33 -8.59 -5.29
CA LEU A 153 10.61 -8.69 -6.00
C LEU A 153 11.56 -7.53 -5.70
N HIS A 154 11.01 -6.34 -5.54
CA HIS A 154 11.79 -5.15 -5.19
C HIS A 154 11.99 -4.96 -3.68
N ARG A 155 11.66 -5.99 -2.86
CA ARG A 155 11.92 -6.04 -1.42
C ARG A 155 11.40 -4.82 -0.64
N ILE A 156 10.31 -4.17 -1.13
CA ILE A 156 9.86 -2.87 -0.63
C ILE A 156 9.60 -2.92 0.88
N TYR A 157 8.90 -3.95 1.36
CA TYR A 157 8.69 -4.15 2.79
C TYR A 157 9.89 -4.79 3.49
N ALA A 158 10.52 -5.79 2.84
CA ALA A 158 11.60 -6.52 3.47
C ALA A 158 12.77 -5.60 3.85
N ALA A 159 13.17 -4.69 2.96
CA ALA A 159 14.21 -3.72 3.25
C ALA A 159 13.85 -2.81 4.43
N THR A 160 12.63 -2.25 4.44
CA THR A 160 12.19 -1.36 5.53
C THR A 160 12.04 -2.13 6.85
N LEU A 161 11.58 -3.38 6.85
CA LEU A 161 11.50 -4.22 8.04
C LEU A 161 12.90 -4.48 8.61
N GLU A 162 13.87 -4.83 7.77
CA GLU A 162 15.27 -5.06 8.15
C GLU A 162 15.91 -3.81 8.77
N GLU A 163 15.67 -2.61 8.21
CA GLU A 163 16.11 -1.33 8.80
C GLU A 163 15.58 -1.13 10.23
N HIS A 164 14.45 -1.75 10.58
CA HIS A 164 13.84 -1.69 11.90
C HIS A 164 14.13 -2.92 12.78
N GLY A 165 15.06 -3.78 12.37
CA GLY A 165 15.44 -4.99 13.10
C GLY A 165 14.40 -6.10 13.08
N LEU A 166 13.51 -6.11 12.08
CA LEU A 166 12.49 -7.13 11.87
C LEU A 166 12.86 -8.02 10.68
N GLU A 167 12.52 -9.30 10.78
CA GLU A 167 12.68 -10.28 9.70
C GLU A 167 11.42 -10.35 8.86
N ALA A 168 11.55 -10.19 7.54
CA ALA A 168 10.46 -10.43 6.60
C ALA A 168 10.32 -11.93 6.33
N VAL A 169 9.18 -12.51 6.72
CA VAL A 169 8.84 -13.90 6.42
C VAL A 169 8.24 -13.99 5.02
N THR A 170 8.86 -14.78 4.15
CA THR A 170 8.41 -14.99 2.77
C THR A 170 7.59 -16.27 2.63
N LEU A 171 6.73 -16.29 1.62
CA LEU A 171 5.95 -17.47 1.30
C LEU A 171 6.87 -18.64 0.91
N PRO A 172 6.68 -19.84 1.49
CA PRO A 172 7.53 -20.99 1.21
C PRO A 172 7.37 -21.46 -0.23
N TYR A 173 8.43 -22.05 -0.77
CA TYR A 173 8.37 -22.73 -2.06
C TYR A 173 7.63 -24.07 -1.86
N GLU A 174 6.48 -24.20 -2.52
CA GLU A 174 5.74 -25.47 -2.60
C GLU A 174 5.68 -25.90 -4.06
N PRO A 175 6.35 -27.00 -4.45
CA PRO A 175 6.22 -27.55 -5.79
C PRO A 175 4.78 -28.05 -5.99
N ARG A 176 4.07 -27.50 -6.97
CA ARG A 176 2.76 -27.99 -7.39
C ARG A 176 2.86 -28.66 -8.75
N PRO A 177 2.12 -29.76 -8.99
CA PRO A 177 1.88 -30.21 -10.34
C PRO A 177 1.15 -29.12 -11.12
N MET A 178 1.73 -28.63 -12.19
CA MET A 178 1.10 -27.62 -13.06
C MET A 178 0.87 -28.21 -14.45
N PRO A 179 -0.29 -27.91 -15.09
CA PRO A 179 -0.48 -28.17 -16.52
C PRO A 179 0.64 -27.54 -17.36
N ALA A 180 1.00 -28.19 -18.47
CA ALA A 180 2.10 -27.72 -19.32
C ALA A 180 1.87 -26.31 -19.89
N GLU A 181 0.62 -25.96 -20.18
CA GLU A 181 0.22 -24.63 -20.67
C GLU A 181 0.39 -23.55 -19.61
N GLU A 182 0.05 -23.86 -18.36
CA GLU A 182 0.24 -22.95 -17.22
C GLU A 182 1.72 -22.75 -16.91
N ARG A 183 2.56 -23.78 -17.09
CA ARG A 183 4.02 -23.67 -16.98
C ARG A 183 4.64 -22.76 -18.04
N ALA A 184 4.11 -22.78 -19.27
CA ALA A 184 4.60 -21.93 -20.36
C ALA A 184 4.25 -20.46 -20.12
N ALA A 185 3.00 -20.16 -19.69
CA ALA A 185 2.56 -18.80 -19.35
C ALA A 185 3.29 -18.24 -18.11
N ARG A 186 3.66 -19.08 -17.16
CA ARG A 186 4.38 -18.70 -15.92
C ARG A 186 5.91 -18.66 -16.08
N ARG A 187 6.48 -19.18 -17.16
CA ARG A 187 7.94 -19.20 -17.38
C ARG A 187 8.56 -17.82 -17.38
N ASP A 188 7.86 -16.82 -17.91
CA ASP A 188 8.33 -15.44 -17.94
C ASP A 188 8.06 -14.71 -16.61
N ALA A 189 7.03 -15.13 -15.87
CA ALA A 189 6.67 -14.55 -14.58
C ALA A 189 7.48 -15.11 -13.40
N VAL A 190 8.01 -16.32 -13.51
CA VAL A 190 8.93 -16.91 -12.52
C VAL A 190 10.37 -16.49 -12.84
N LEU A 191 10.60 -15.17 -12.89
CA LEU A 191 11.89 -14.52 -13.12
C LEU A 191 13.03 -15.26 -12.39
N GLY A 192 13.64 -16.24 -13.07
CA GLY A 192 14.83 -16.94 -12.59
C GLY A 192 14.73 -17.60 -11.21
N GLY A 193 13.56 -18.10 -10.79
CA GLY A 193 13.36 -18.73 -9.48
C GLY A 193 13.18 -17.78 -8.30
N ARG A 194 13.05 -16.48 -8.54
CA ARG A 194 12.84 -15.47 -7.48
C ARG A 194 11.41 -15.44 -6.91
N LEU A 195 10.42 -16.02 -7.64
CA LEU A 195 9.03 -16.10 -7.19
C LEU A 195 8.66 -17.54 -6.83
N THR A 196 7.91 -17.70 -5.75
CA THR A 196 7.28 -18.97 -5.44
C THR A 196 5.93 -19.08 -6.16
N PRO A 197 5.43 -20.31 -6.47
CA PRO A 197 4.10 -20.49 -7.04
C PRO A 197 3.02 -19.80 -6.21
N LEU A 198 3.09 -19.91 -4.89
CA LEU A 198 2.11 -19.30 -3.98
C LEU A 198 2.16 -17.77 -3.99
N GLN A 199 3.36 -17.15 -4.10
CA GLN A 199 3.49 -15.70 -4.27
C GLN A 199 2.82 -15.25 -5.56
N ASN A 200 2.97 -16.02 -6.63
CA ASN A 200 2.31 -15.72 -7.90
C ASN A 200 0.79 -15.88 -7.82
N ASP A 201 0.27 -16.88 -7.08
CA ASP A 201 -1.15 -17.03 -6.81
C ASP A 201 -1.70 -15.82 -6.03
N VAL A 202 -0.96 -15.31 -5.03
CA VAL A 202 -1.30 -14.07 -4.32
C VAL A 202 -1.37 -12.88 -5.27
N HIS A 203 -0.38 -12.74 -6.17
CA HIS A 203 -0.39 -11.67 -7.17
C HIS A 203 -1.63 -11.73 -8.07
N HIS A 204 -1.98 -12.91 -8.57
CA HIS A 204 -3.17 -13.11 -9.40
C HIS A 204 -4.47 -12.86 -8.61
N ALA A 205 -4.56 -13.30 -7.35
CA ALA A 205 -5.70 -13.01 -6.49
C ALA A 205 -5.93 -11.50 -6.33
N ILE A 206 -4.89 -10.69 -6.44
CA ILE A 206 -4.97 -9.23 -6.37
C ILE A 206 -5.29 -8.63 -7.75
N SER A 207 -4.56 -9.01 -8.80
CA SER A 207 -4.43 -8.23 -10.04
C SER A 207 -4.97 -8.91 -11.30
N ASP A 208 -5.40 -10.17 -11.24
CA ASP A 208 -5.94 -10.85 -12.42
C ASP A 208 -7.19 -10.14 -12.97
N ALA A 209 -7.23 -9.91 -14.28
CA ALA A 209 -8.30 -9.13 -14.92
C ALA A 209 -9.66 -9.87 -14.93
N ALA A 210 -9.64 -11.19 -14.80
CA ALA A 210 -10.87 -12.00 -14.83
C ALA A 210 -11.46 -12.22 -13.43
N TRP A 211 -10.61 -12.41 -12.40
CA TRP A 211 -11.06 -12.83 -11.08
C TRP A 211 -10.37 -12.14 -9.89
N GLY A 212 -9.28 -11.42 -10.12
CA GLY A 212 -8.57 -10.69 -9.05
C GLY A 212 -9.39 -9.58 -8.43
N ILE A 213 -9.07 -9.18 -7.21
CA ILE A 213 -9.78 -8.13 -6.46
C ILE A 213 -9.89 -6.84 -7.28
N LYS A 214 -8.81 -6.44 -7.97
CA LYS A 214 -8.77 -5.21 -8.78
C LYS A 214 -9.75 -5.22 -9.96
N SER A 215 -10.18 -6.39 -10.42
CA SER A 215 -11.17 -6.48 -11.49
C SER A 215 -12.55 -5.96 -11.09
N GLY A 216 -12.85 -5.90 -9.79
CA GLY A 216 -14.18 -5.59 -9.25
C GLY A 216 -15.26 -6.62 -9.62
N ARG A 217 -14.85 -7.77 -10.17
CA ARG A 217 -15.76 -8.84 -10.61
C ARG A 217 -15.84 -9.92 -9.55
N GLN A 218 -16.98 -10.59 -9.45
CA GLN A 218 -17.06 -11.85 -8.73
C GLN A 218 -16.33 -12.92 -9.55
N ALA A 219 -15.54 -13.77 -8.88
CA ALA A 219 -14.90 -14.90 -9.54
C ALA A 219 -15.96 -15.77 -10.23
N GLY A 220 -15.83 -15.97 -11.54
CA GLY A 220 -16.68 -16.86 -12.32
C GLY A 220 -16.42 -18.33 -12.01
N GLU A 221 -17.25 -19.24 -12.56
CA GLU A 221 -17.00 -20.69 -12.45
C GLU A 221 -15.58 -21.04 -12.92
N GLY A 222 -14.90 -21.85 -12.15
CA GLY A 222 -13.53 -22.33 -12.44
C GLY A 222 -12.39 -21.48 -11.89
N TYR A 223 -12.66 -20.30 -11.34
CA TYR A 223 -11.64 -19.48 -10.70
C TYR A 223 -11.70 -19.56 -9.17
N PRO A 224 -10.55 -19.58 -8.48
CA PRO A 224 -10.54 -19.54 -7.01
C PRO A 224 -11.01 -18.17 -6.53
N ALA A 225 -11.77 -18.13 -5.43
CA ALA A 225 -12.11 -16.87 -4.78
C ALA A 225 -10.82 -16.19 -4.23
N PRO A 226 -10.56 -14.91 -4.50
CA PRO A 226 -9.37 -14.21 -4.01
C PRO A 226 -9.16 -14.37 -2.50
N ARG A 227 -10.24 -14.32 -1.71
CA ARG A 227 -10.21 -14.55 -0.26
C ARG A 227 -9.63 -15.90 0.11
N ALA A 228 -9.99 -16.96 -0.59
CA ALA A 228 -9.50 -18.32 -0.29
C ALA A 228 -7.97 -18.42 -0.52
N VAL A 229 -7.49 -17.84 -1.61
CA VAL A 229 -6.05 -17.80 -1.94
C VAL A 229 -5.28 -17.01 -0.89
N LEU A 230 -5.74 -15.80 -0.57
CA LEU A 230 -5.08 -14.92 0.40
C LEU A 230 -5.10 -15.51 1.81
N LYS A 231 -6.21 -16.14 2.22
CA LYS A 231 -6.32 -16.82 3.51
C LYS A 231 -5.36 -18.01 3.60
N ALA A 232 -5.26 -18.82 2.54
CA ALA A 232 -4.30 -19.92 2.48
C ALA A 232 -2.86 -19.42 2.58
N ALA A 233 -2.51 -18.34 1.85
CA ALA A 233 -1.19 -17.75 1.90
C ALA A 233 -0.87 -17.15 3.29
N ALA A 234 -1.83 -16.49 3.95
CA ALA A 234 -1.66 -15.98 5.31
C ALA A 234 -1.38 -17.11 6.32
N ARG A 235 -2.08 -18.23 6.21
CA ARG A 235 -1.82 -19.42 7.05
C ARG A 235 -0.43 -19.98 6.80
N ARG A 236 0.04 -20.02 5.56
CA ARG A 236 1.40 -20.47 5.25
C ARG A 236 2.48 -19.57 5.83
N LEU A 237 2.23 -18.26 5.87
CA LEU A 237 3.13 -17.32 6.55
C LEU A 237 3.14 -17.56 8.06
N LEU A 238 1.98 -17.80 8.68
CA LEU A 238 1.88 -18.17 10.10
C LEU A 238 2.67 -19.46 10.39
N GLU A 239 2.47 -20.52 9.60
CA GLU A 239 3.19 -21.79 9.71
C GLU A 239 4.71 -21.61 9.51
N ALA A 240 5.13 -20.67 8.65
CA ALA A 240 6.52 -20.30 8.46
C ALA A 240 7.07 -19.44 9.61
N GLY A 241 6.26 -19.14 10.62
CA GLY A 241 6.65 -18.44 11.84
C GLY A 241 6.48 -16.91 11.78
N ALA A 242 5.63 -16.39 10.90
CA ALA A 242 5.23 -14.99 10.98
C ALA A 242 4.42 -14.74 12.26
N GLU A 243 4.72 -13.67 12.95
CA GLU A 243 4.08 -13.27 14.21
C GLU A 243 3.06 -12.14 14.00
N ALA A 244 3.13 -11.45 12.86
CA ALA A 244 2.19 -10.47 12.36
C ALA A 244 2.20 -10.46 10.82
N LEU A 245 1.18 -9.87 10.20
CA LEU A 245 1.00 -9.81 8.76
C LEU A 245 0.80 -8.37 8.30
N ILE A 246 1.54 -7.93 7.28
CA ILE A 246 1.25 -6.70 6.55
C ILE A 246 0.46 -7.06 5.28
N LEU A 247 -0.69 -6.41 5.09
CA LEU A 247 -1.51 -6.52 3.88
C LEU A 247 -0.93 -5.61 2.78
N GLY A 248 0.22 -6.00 2.23
CA GLY A 248 1.09 -5.19 1.37
C GLY A 248 0.55 -4.89 -0.04
N CYS A 249 -0.76 -4.92 -0.22
CA CYS A 249 -1.50 -4.30 -1.32
C CYS A 249 -2.79 -3.70 -0.76
N THR A 250 -3.10 -2.51 -1.18
CA THR A 250 -4.22 -1.71 -0.66
C THR A 250 -5.60 -2.32 -0.93
N GLU A 251 -5.70 -3.24 -1.87
CA GLU A 251 -6.92 -3.99 -2.17
C GLU A 251 -7.12 -5.25 -1.33
N ILE A 252 -6.07 -5.79 -0.70
CA ILE A 252 -6.18 -7.02 0.10
C ILE A 252 -7.23 -6.92 1.21
N PRO A 253 -7.37 -5.78 1.95
CA PRO A 253 -8.41 -5.63 2.97
C PRO A 253 -9.86 -5.78 2.46
N LEU A 254 -10.09 -5.67 1.16
CA LEU A 254 -11.40 -5.94 0.55
C LEU A 254 -11.77 -7.43 0.54
N ALA A 255 -10.78 -8.33 0.69
CA ALA A 255 -10.99 -9.78 0.60
C ALA A 255 -10.50 -10.56 1.82
N LEU A 256 -9.55 -10.02 2.59
CA LEU A 256 -8.94 -10.68 3.75
C LEU A 256 -8.95 -9.74 4.95
N GLY A 257 -9.45 -10.20 6.08
CA GLY A 257 -9.48 -9.45 7.33
C GLY A 257 -9.04 -10.28 8.55
N PRO A 258 -8.96 -9.64 9.74
CA PRO A 258 -8.48 -10.28 10.96
C PRO A 258 -9.25 -11.55 11.35
N ALA A 259 -10.55 -11.64 11.04
CA ALA A 259 -11.38 -12.82 11.33
C ALA A 259 -11.01 -14.07 10.49
N ASP A 260 -10.24 -13.91 9.39
CA ASP A 260 -9.83 -15.02 8.53
C ASP A 260 -8.69 -15.86 9.14
N VAL A 261 -7.78 -15.20 9.86
CA VAL A 261 -6.64 -15.84 10.55
C VAL A 261 -6.45 -15.09 11.89
N PRO A 262 -7.29 -15.38 12.90
CA PRO A 262 -7.29 -14.63 14.16
C PRO A 262 -5.97 -14.71 14.94
N GLU A 263 -5.19 -15.76 14.71
CA GLU A 263 -3.89 -15.98 15.36
C GLU A 263 -2.78 -15.08 14.80
N LEU A 264 -3.03 -14.44 13.64
CA LEU A 264 -2.04 -13.59 12.94
C LEU A 264 -2.54 -12.15 12.88
N PRO A 265 -2.12 -11.27 13.80
CA PRO A 265 -2.50 -9.87 13.76
C PRO A 265 -2.14 -9.22 12.43
N MET A 266 -3.07 -8.44 11.87
CA MET A 266 -2.93 -7.85 10.54
C MET A 266 -2.76 -6.34 10.62
N THR A 267 -1.88 -5.80 9.79
CA THR A 267 -1.68 -4.36 9.58
C THR A 267 -2.11 -3.99 8.18
N ASP A 268 -3.06 -3.07 8.08
CA ASP A 268 -3.46 -2.45 6.82
C ASP A 268 -2.60 -1.20 6.55
N PRO A 269 -1.77 -1.20 5.50
CA PRO A 269 -0.96 -0.05 5.14
C PRO A 269 -1.77 1.20 4.80
N LEU A 270 -3.00 1.03 4.31
CA LEU A 270 -3.87 2.15 4.00
C LEU A 270 -4.35 2.86 5.28
N GLU A 271 -4.64 2.11 6.34
CA GLU A 271 -4.97 2.67 7.64
C GLU A 271 -3.76 3.37 8.26
N ALA A 272 -2.58 2.75 8.16
CA ALA A 272 -1.34 3.36 8.64
C ALA A 272 -1.04 4.68 7.92
N LEU A 273 -1.24 4.72 6.60
CA LEU A 273 -1.12 5.94 5.79
C LEU A 273 -2.12 7.02 6.25
N ALA A 274 -3.40 6.65 6.42
CA ALA A 274 -4.44 7.59 6.85
C ALA A 274 -4.08 8.24 8.21
N ARG A 275 -3.65 7.42 9.17
CA ARG A 275 -3.22 7.91 10.48
C ARG A 275 -2.04 8.87 10.38
N GLU A 276 -1.00 8.49 9.65
CA GLU A 276 0.20 9.32 9.54
C GLU A 276 -0.06 10.62 8.76
N LEU A 277 -0.94 10.61 7.75
CA LEU A 277 -1.37 11.82 7.05
C LEU A 277 -2.05 12.81 8.00
N VAL A 278 -2.97 12.33 8.84
CA VAL A 278 -3.64 13.16 9.85
C VAL A 278 -2.63 13.68 10.87
N GLU A 279 -1.75 12.82 11.38
CA GLU A 279 -0.74 13.23 12.37
C GLU A 279 0.29 14.22 11.79
N ALA A 280 0.75 14.04 10.55
CA ALA A 280 1.63 14.96 9.87
C ALA A 280 0.97 16.33 9.71
N TRP A 281 -0.30 16.35 9.27
CA TRP A 281 -1.06 17.58 9.17
C TRP A 281 -1.24 18.27 10.54
N ARG A 282 -1.62 17.51 11.57
CA ARG A 282 -1.79 18.01 12.94
C ARG A 282 -0.51 18.63 13.49
N ARG A 283 0.58 17.93 13.41
CA ARG A 283 1.90 18.43 13.87
C ARG A 283 2.23 19.79 13.29
N ARG A 284 1.87 20.02 12.04
CA ARG A 284 2.22 21.25 11.32
C ARG A 284 1.21 22.37 11.46
N PHE A 285 -0.08 22.08 11.50
CA PHE A 285 -1.13 23.08 11.35
C PHE A 285 -2.07 23.18 12.55
N ASN A 286 -2.22 22.15 13.35
CA ASN A 286 -3.08 22.16 14.54
C ASN A 286 -2.53 21.26 15.66
N PRO A 287 -1.39 21.63 16.27
CA PRO A 287 -0.79 20.85 17.35
C PRO A 287 -1.66 20.78 18.62
N ALA A 288 -2.66 21.65 18.75
CA ALA A 288 -3.57 21.68 19.89
C ALA A 288 -4.65 20.57 19.86
N TRP A 289 -4.82 19.88 18.74
CA TRP A 289 -5.67 18.69 18.73
C TRP A 289 -5.10 17.66 19.69
N PRO A 290 -5.94 17.04 20.56
CA PRO A 290 -5.43 16.11 21.55
C PRO A 290 -4.62 15.01 20.89
N ALA A 291 -3.45 14.69 21.48
CA ALA A 291 -2.67 13.53 21.06
C ALA A 291 -3.56 12.29 21.10
N ALA A 292 -3.46 11.44 20.08
CA ALA A 292 -4.18 10.18 20.06
C ALA A 292 -3.90 9.44 21.38
N ARG A 293 -4.91 9.25 22.22
CA ARG A 293 -4.89 8.17 23.19
C ARG A 293 -4.73 6.89 22.34
N GLU A 294 -3.92 5.97 22.80
CA GLU A 294 -3.79 4.66 22.12
C GLU A 294 -5.20 4.11 21.88
N LEU A 295 -5.69 4.31 20.65
CA LEU A 295 -6.97 3.77 20.26
C LEU A 295 -6.71 2.32 19.81
N PRO A 296 -7.46 1.36 20.36
CA PRO A 296 -7.42 0.01 19.85
C PRO A 296 -7.73 0.03 18.34
N PHE A 297 -7.13 -0.86 17.59
CA PHE A 297 -7.48 -1.09 16.19
C PHE A 297 -9.00 -1.14 16.08
N LEU A 298 -9.59 -0.25 15.29
CA LEU A 298 -11.03 -0.32 15.02
C LEU A 298 -11.27 -1.65 14.28
N PRO A 299 -12.12 -2.54 14.80
CA PRO A 299 -12.53 -3.71 14.05
C PRO A 299 -13.22 -3.25 12.78
N GLY A 300 -12.73 -3.74 11.62
CA GLY A 300 -13.32 -3.49 10.31
C GLY A 300 -14.65 -4.22 10.11
#